data_2ac9d7c3dcb6d0230d13239722207387
#
_entry.id   2ac9d7c3dcb6d0230d13239722207387
#
_cell.length_a   1.000
_cell.length_b   1.000
_cell.length_c   1.000
_cell.angle_alpha   90.00
_cell.angle_beta   90.00
_cell.angle_gamma   90.00
#
_symmetry.space_group_name_H-M   'P 1'
#
loop_
_entity.id
_entity.type
_entity.pdbx_description
1 polymer ?
#
loop_
_entity_poly.entity_id
_entity_poly.type
_entity_poly.pdbx_seq_one_letter_code
_entity_poly.pdbx_strand_id
1 'polypeptide(L)'
;MKEIEEHEFKEIEDDLFLLYLYTPFCGTCQLAKKMLAVVDAMQPDVPFYENNLNYSPGFAKAFEIESVPCFLMFKKGELVQKGYAFHSVPYLHEMIETAK
;
A
#
# COMPACT_ATOMS: atom_id res chain seq x y z
N MET A 1 5.23 8.63 -1.98
CA MET A 1 3.84 8.09 -1.99
C MET A 1 2.87 9.25 -1.88
N LYS A 2 1.75 9.15 -2.59
CA LYS A 2 0.70 10.17 -2.54
C LYS A 2 -0.33 9.80 -1.49
N GLU A 3 -0.60 10.71 -0.55
CA GLU A 3 -1.68 10.52 0.43
C GLU A 3 -3.03 10.64 -0.26
N ILE A 4 -3.92 9.67 -0.01
CA ILE A 4 -5.29 9.72 -0.51
C ILE A 4 -6.28 9.52 0.62
N GLU A 5 -7.48 10.06 0.45
CA GLU A 5 -8.59 9.79 1.34
C GLU A 5 -9.41 8.63 0.78
N GLU A 6 -10.23 8.03 1.66
CA GLU A 6 -11.01 6.85 1.30
C GLU A 6 -11.85 7.05 0.04
N HIS A 7 -12.51 8.21 -0.09
CA HIS A 7 -13.39 8.47 -1.24
C HIS A 7 -12.61 8.64 -2.55
N GLU A 8 -11.31 8.92 -2.50
CA GLU A 8 -10.48 9.10 -3.69
C GLU A 8 -10.07 7.76 -4.32
N PHE A 9 -10.20 6.67 -3.57
CA PHE A 9 -9.77 5.35 -4.05
C PHE A 9 -10.44 4.97 -5.38
N LYS A 10 -11.74 5.22 -5.51
CA LYS A 10 -12.49 4.86 -6.73
C LYS A 10 -12.08 5.69 -7.94
N GLU A 11 -11.31 6.77 -7.73
CA GLU A 11 -10.84 7.63 -8.81
C GLU A 11 -9.49 7.19 -9.36
N ILE A 12 -8.86 6.17 -8.74
CA ILE A 12 -7.58 5.65 -9.21
C ILE A 12 -7.81 4.80 -10.46
N GLU A 13 -7.15 5.19 -11.55
CA GLU A 13 -7.29 4.52 -12.85
C GLU A 13 -6.06 3.71 -13.25
N ASP A 14 -5.02 3.70 -12.41
CA ASP A 14 -3.78 2.98 -12.69
C ASP A 14 -4.03 1.48 -12.76
N ASP A 15 -3.43 0.81 -13.76
CA ASP A 15 -3.56 -0.64 -13.91
C ASP A 15 -2.91 -1.40 -12.77
N LEU A 16 -1.77 -0.91 -12.29
CA LEU A 16 -1.02 -1.52 -11.19
C LEU A 16 -0.63 -0.43 -10.20
N PHE A 17 -1.03 -0.58 -8.95
CA PHE A 17 -0.64 0.36 -7.91
C PHE A 17 -0.62 -0.32 -6.54
N LEU A 18 0.09 0.30 -5.61
CA LEU A 18 0.18 -0.16 -4.23
C LEU A 18 -0.50 0.87 -3.33
N LEU A 19 -1.30 0.37 -2.40
CA LEU A 19 -1.91 1.20 -1.35
C LEU A 19 -1.34 0.77 0.00
N TYR A 20 -0.68 1.71 0.68
CA TYR A 20 -0.09 1.51 1.99
C TYR A 20 -1.00 2.08 3.06
N LEU A 21 -1.34 1.26 4.05
CA LEU A 21 -2.23 1.63 5.15
C LEU A 21 -1.45 1.72 6.45
N TYR A 22 -1.63 2.82 7.17
CA TYR A 22 -0.88 3.12 8.39
C TYR A 22 -1.77 3.83 9.42
N THR A 23 -1.23 4.00 10.63
CA THR A 23 -1.78 4.92 11.62
C THR A 23 -0.65 5.81 12.16
N PRO A 24 -0.96 7.03 12.67
CA PRO A 24 0.09 7.99 13.02
C PRO A 24 1.06 7.56 14.11
N PHE A 25 0.59 6.84 15.11
CA PHE A 25 1.43 6.45 16.25
C PHE A 25 1.85 4.99 16.17
N CYS A 26 2.45 4.63 15.05
CA CYS A 26 2.83 3.24 14.77
C CYS A 26 4.30 3.20 14.34
N GLY A 27 5.17 2.72 15.23
CA GLY A 27 6.61 2.65 14.96
C GLY A 27 6.94 1.73 13.79
N THR A 28 6.30 0.58 13.72
CA THR A 28 6.51 -0.36 12.61
C THR A 28 5.98 0.20 11.29
N CYS A 29 4.95 1.05 11.33
CA CYS A 29 4.47 1.74 10.14
C CYS A 29 5.53 2.69 9.58
N GLN A 30 6.26 3.39 10.47
CA GLN A 30 7.31 4.31 10.05
C GLN A 30 8.44 3.57 9.36
N LEU A 31 8.83 2.40 9.88
CA LEU A 31 9.85 1.56 9.25
C LEU A 31 9.38 1.06 7.89
N ALA A 32 8.14 0.57 7.81
CA ALA A 32 7.56 0.09 6.57
C ALA A 32 7.53 1.20 5.51
N LYS A 33 7.19 2.42 5.91
CA LYS A 33 7.17 3.56 5.01
C LYS A 33 8.56 3.85 4.42
N LYS A 34 9.60 3.76 5.23
CA LYS A 34 10.97 3.97 4.76
C LYS A 34 11.35 2.93 3.71
N MET A 35 10.98 1.67 3.94
CA MET A 35 11.24 0.59 2.98
C MET A 35 10.48 0.83 1.68
N LEU A 36 9.21 1.20 1.77
CA LEU A 36 8.39 1.47 0.59
C LEU A 36 8.90 2.68 -0.19
N ALA A 37 9.43 3.69 0.49
CA ALA A 37 9.98 4.86 -0.19
C ALA A 37 11.15 4.48 -1.10
N VAL A 38 12.00 3.54 -0.64
CA VAL A 38 13.11 3.04 -1.44
C VAL A 38 12.58 2.27 -2.66
N VAL A 39 11.62 1.39 -2.44
CA VAL A 39 11.03 0.59 -3.52
C VAL A 39 10.31 1.49 -4.54
N ASP A 40 9.61 2.51 -4.06
CA ASP A 40 8.93 3.48 -4.93
C ASP A 40 9.93 4.16 -5.87
N ALA A 41 11.09 4.55 -5.34
CA ALA A 41 12.14 5.15 -6.16
C ALA A 41 12.73 4.17 -7.18
N MET A 42 12.74 2.88 -6.87
CA MET A 42 13.22 1.83 -7.77
C MET A 42 12.22 1.46 -8.85
N GLN A 43 10.95 1.76 -8.64
CA GLN A 43 9.85 1.38 -9.55
C GLN A 43 8.96 2.58 -9.86
N PRO A 44 9.49 3.61 -10.55
CA PRO A 44 8.73 4.84 -10.78
C PRO A 44 7.50 4.65 -11.68
N ASP A 45 7.41 3.53 -12.37
CA ASP A 45 6.28 3.19 -13.24
C ASP A 45 5.07 2.64 -12.47
N VAL A 46 5.24 2.33 -11.17
CA VAL A 46 4.15 1.82 -10.33
C VAL A 46 3.80 2.87 -9.28
N PRO A 47 2.61 3.47 -9.35
CA PRO A 47 2.19 4.46 -8.35
C PRO A 47 2.02 3.84 -6.97
N PHE A 48 2.47 4.56 -5.94
CA PHE A 48 2.27 4.20 -4.53
C PHE A 48 1.41 5.25 -3.89
N TYR A 49 0.36 4.79 -3.20
CA TYR A 49 -0.55 5.65 -2.44
C TYR A 49 -0.48 5.26 -0.97
N GLU A 50 -0.76 6.22 -0.09
CA GLU A 50 -0.84 5.94 1.34
C GLU A 50 -2.13 6.49 1.93
N ASN A 51 -2.60 5.87 2.99
CA ASN A 51 -3.86 6.26 3.63
C ASN A 51 -3.78 6.01 5.13
N ASN A 52 -4.24 6.99 5.91
CA ASN A 52 -4.39 6.86 7.34
C ASN A 52 -5.66 6.06 7.63
N LEU A 53 -5.49 4.81 8.06
CA LEU A 53 -6.61 3.89 8.25
C LEU A 53 -7.59 4.36 9.32
N ASN A 54 -7.14 5.19 10.27
CA ASN A 54 -8.03 5.75 11.30
C ASN A 54 -9.20 6.54 10.72
N TYR A 55 -9.02 7.12 9.53
CA TYR A 55 -10.05 7.89 8.86
C TYR A 55 -10.73 7.12 7.72
N SER A 56 -10.48 5.82 7.63
CA SER A 56 -10.96 5.02 6.50
C SER A 56 -11.56 3.69 6.94
N PRO A 57 -12.64 3.74 7.76
CA PRO A 57 -13.28 2.51 8.23
C PRO A 57 -13.82 1.65 7.10
N GLY A 58 -14.16 2.26 5.95
CA GLY A 58 -14.60 1.52 4.77
C GLY A 58 -13.53 0.62 4.21
N PHE A 59 -12.26 1.07 4.19
CA PHE A 59 -11.15 0.23 3.76
C PHE A 59 -10.94 -0.95 4.70
N ALA A 60 -10.99 -0.68 6.01
CA ALA A 60 -10.80 -1.73 7.00
C ALA A 60 -11.81 -2.85 6.80
N LYS A 61 -13.05 -2.50 6.52
CA LYS A 61 -14.12 -3.45 6.30
C LYS A 61 -14.04 -4.12 4.92
N ALA A 62 -13.90 -3.32 3.88
CA ALA A 62 -13.91 -3.82 2.50
C ALA A 62 -12.76 -4.78 2.22
N PHE A 63 -11.57 -4.50 2.75
CA PHE A 63 -10.37 -5.29 2.50
C PHE A 63 -9.98 -6.18 3.68
N GLU A 64 -10.83 -6.25 4.70
CA GLU A 64 -10.65 -7.09 5.89
C GLU A 64 -9.27 -6.83 6.53
N ILE A 65 -8.95 -5.56 6.80
CA ILE A 65 -7.68 -5.17 7.38
C ILE A 65 -7.67 -5.46 8.87
N GLU A 66 -6.75 -6.31 9.32
CA GLU A 66 -6.66 -6.73 10.72
C GLU A 66 -5.65 -5.95 11.54
N SER A 67 -4.66 -5.35 10.89
CA SER A 67 -3.63 -4.58 11.58
C SER A 67 -2.90 -3.65 10.60
N VAL A 68 -2.10 -2.73 11.15
CA VAL A 68 -1.19 -1.88 10.37
C VAL A 68 0.23 -2.12 10.86
N PRO A 69 1.26 -1.94 10.03
CA PRO A 69 1.20 -1.53 8.63
C PRO A 69 0.64 -2.65 7.73
N CYS A 70 -0.01 -2.25 6.66
CA CYS A 70 -0.55 -3.18 5.68
C CYS A 70 -0.34 -2.63 4.27
N PHE A 71 0.04 -3.47 3.33
CA PHE A 71 0.05 -3.07 1.93
C PHE A 71 -0.99 -3.87 1.15
N LEU A 72 -1.59 -3.19 0.17
CA LEU A 72 -2.53 -3.79 -0.77
C LEU A 72 -2.00 -3.53 -2.17
N MET A 73 -1.93 -4.58 -2.98
CA MET A 73 -1.52 -4.46 -4.37
C MET A 73 -2.71 -4.69 -5.26
N PHE A 74 -2.99 -3.73 -6.14
CA PHE A 74 -4.14 -3.80 -7.04
C PHE A 74 -3.66 -3.87 -8.48
N LYS A 75 -4.32 -4.71 -9.27
CA LYS A 75 -4.07 -4.83 -10.70
C LYS A 75 -5.40 -4.86 -11.42
N LYS A 76 -5.61 -3.90 -12.34
CA LYS A 76 -6.83 -3.78 -13.12
C LYS A 76 -8.09 -3.77 -12.24
N GLY A 77 -8.00 -3.03 -11.13
CA GLY A 77 -9.11 -2.88 -10.19
C GLY A 77 -9.29 -4.02 -9.20
N GLU A 78 -8.50 -5.08 -9.28
CA GLU A 78 -8.61 -6.23 -8.38
C GLU A 78 -7.47 -6.26 -7.36
N LEU A 79 -7.79 -6.63 -6.13
CA LEU A 79 -6.80 -6.85 -5.08
C LEU A 79 -6.09 -8.16 -5.37
N VAL A 80 -4.79 -8.08 -5.70
CA VAL A 80 -4.00 -9.28 -6.05
C VAL A 80 -3.04 -9.71 -4.95
N GLN A 81 -2.74 -8.82 -3.99
CA GLN A 81 -1.85 -9.15 -2.88
C GLN A 81 -2.18 -8.28 -1.69
N LYS A 82 -2.22 -8.88 -0.50
CA LYS A 82 -2.36 -8.18 0.77
C LYS A 82 -1.30 -8.71 1.71
N GLY A 83 -0.57 -7.82 2.39
CA GLY A 83 0.47 -8.24 3.30
C GLY A 83 0.62 -7.33 4.50
N TYR A 84 1.02 -7.92 5.61
CA TYR A 84 1.32 -7.20 6.85
C TYR A 84 2.81 -7.25 7.16
N ALA A 85 3.52 -8.21 6.58
CA ALA A 85 4.96 -8.37 6.76
C ALA A 85 5.68 -7.78 5.55
N PHE A 86 6.48 -6.74 5.78
CA PHE A 86 7.19 -6.03 4.72
C PHE A 86 8.57 -6.65 4.45
N HIS A 87 9.09 -7.42 5.40
CA HIS A 87 10.35 -8.16 5.34
C HIS A 87 11.56 -7.31 4.96
N SER A 88 11.71 -6.96 3.69
CA SER A 88 12.87 -6.23 3.19
C SER A 88 12.54 -5.50 1.90
N VAL A 89 13.40 -4.55 1.52
CA VAL A 89 13.29 -3.85 0.24
C VAL A 89 13.33 -4.85 -0.94
N PRO A 90 14.29 -5.81 -0.99
CA PRO A 90 14.29 -6.80 -2.07
C PRO A 90 13.00 -7.64 -2.15
N TYR A 91 12.42 -8.00 -1.00
CA TYR A 91 11.17 -8.75 -0.98
C TYR A 91 10.04 -7.95 -1.63
N LEU A 92 9.90 -6.69 -1.23
CA LEU A 92 8.85 -5.81 -1.76
C LEU A 92 9.03 -5.54 -3.25
N HIS A 93 10.27 -5.32 -3.66
CA HIS A 93 10.61 -5.11 -5.07
C HIS A 93 10.19 -6.32 -5.91
N GLU A 94 10.54 -7.52 -5.45
CA GLU A 94 10.22 -8.76 -6.15
C GLU A 94 8.71 -9.01 -6.20
N MET A 95 8.01 -8.71 -5.12
CA MET A 95 6.56 -8.84 -5.06
C MET A 95 5.88 -7.98 -6.14
N ILE A 96 6.35 -6.75 -6.30
CA ILE A 96 5.81 -5.83 -7.31
C ILE A 96 6.18 -6.29 -8.72
N GLU A 97 7.42 -6.72 -8.93
CA GLU A 97 7.85 -7.26 -10.24
C GLU A 97 6.99 -8.45 -10.66
N THR A 98 6.68 -9.31 -9.71
CA THR A 98 5.84 -10.49 -9.98
C THR A 98 4.40 -10.09 -10.34
N ALA A 99 3.91 -8.97 -9.81
CA ALA A 99 2.55 -8.49 -10.08
C ALA A 99 2.42 -7.82 -11.45
N LYS A 100 3.51 -7.42 -12.07
CA LYS A 100 3.50 -6.74 -13.39
C LYS A 100 2.98 -7.61 -14.53
#